data_9ef18f5de30520e461b0f0925ad4955d
#
_entry.id   9ef18f5de30520e461b0f0925ad4955d
#
_cell.length_a   1.000
_cell.length_b   1.000
_cell.length_c   1.000
_cell.angle_alpha   90.00
_cell.angle_beta   90.00
_cell.angle_gamma   90.00
#
_symmetry.space_group_name_H-M   'P 1'
#
loop_
_entity.id
_entity.type
_entity.pdbx_description
1 polymer ?
#
loop_
_entity_poly.entity_id
_entity_poly.type
_entity_poly.pdbx_seq_one_letter_code
_entity_poly.pdbx_strand_id
1 'polypeptide(L)' 'MTRAWTKADTRALMLAKLEDSAYPLTAFQLAIRTHLSGSTVKKHLSQLRQKGVVQVSNSRWSVKNL' A
#
# COMPACT_ATOMS: atom_id res chain seq x y z
N MET A 1 -16.34 -8.82 18.61
CA MET A 1 -16.93 -9.01 17.28
C MET A 1 -15.89 -8.68 16.19
N THR A 2 -15.71 -9.57 15.24
CA THR A 2 -14.72 -9.38 14.19
C THR A 2 -15.29 -8.52 13.08
N ARG A 3 -14.59 -7.45 12.75
CA ARG A 3 -14.96 -6.59 11.65
C ARG A 3 -14.40 -7.17 10.35
N ALA A 4 -15.26 -7.26 9.33
CA ALA A 4 -14.82 -7.69 8.02
C ALA A 4 -14.09 -6.52 7.33
N TRP A 5 -12.91 -6.82 6.77
CA TRP A 5 -12.14 -5.83 6.03
C TRP A 5 -12.71 -5.69 4.63
N THR A 6 -12.96 -4.45 4.22
CA THR A 6 -13.35 -4.14 2.85
C THR A 6 -12.12 -3.77 2.03
N LYS A 7 -12.29 -3.65 0.71
CA LYS A 7 -11.21 -3.17 -0.16
C LYS A 7 -10.79 -1.76 0.22
N ALA A 8 -11.75 -0.93 0.64
CA ALA A 8 -11.45 0.43 1.07
C ALA A 8 -10.61 0.44 2.34
N ASP A 9 -10.93 -0.44 3.30
CA ASP A 9 -10.15 -0.57 4.53
C ASP A 9 -8.71 -0.99 4.23
N THR A 10 -8.54 -1.96 3.34
CA THR A 10 -7.22 -2.44 2.95
C THR A 10 -6.40 -1.33 2.31
N ARG A 11 -7.01 -0.57 1.40
CA ARG A 11 -6.31 0.54 0.73
C ARG A 11 -5.95 1.64 1.73
N ALA A 12 -6.84 1.97 2.65
CA ALA A 12 -6.58 2.98 3.66
C ALA A 12 -5.41 2.57 4.55
N LEU A 13 -5.35 1.29 4.94
CA LEU A 13 -4.25 0.77 5.74
C LEU A 13 -2.92 0.88 4.99
N MET A 14 -2.91 0.48 3.72
CA MET A 14 -1.70 0.55 2.90
C MET A 14 -1.21 1.99 2.74
N LEU A 15 -2.11 2.91 2.46
CA LEU A 15 -1.76 4.32 2.31
C LEU A 15 -1.23 4.90 3.62
N ALA A 16 -1.86 4.56 4.74
CA ALA A 16 -1.41 5.03 6.05
C ALA A 16 0.02 4.56 6.34
N LYS A 17 0.33 3.30 6.03
CA LYS A 17 1.68 2.77 6.24
C LYS A 17 2.71 3.43 5.32
N LEU A 18 2.34 3.70 4.07
CA LEU A 18 3.23 4.40 3.15
C LEU A 18 3.48 5.83 3.60
N GLU A 19 2.43 6.54 4.02
CA GLU A 19 2.56 7.92 4.49
C GLU A 19 3.39 8.02 5.77
N ASP A 20 3.28 7.01 6.63
CA ASP A 20 3.98 6.98 7.91
C ASP A 20 5.45 6.61 7.76
N SER A 21 5.86 6.11 6.61
CA SER A 21 7.24 5.72 6.35
C SER A 21 8.06 6.94 5.94
N ALA A 22 9.26 7.06 6.50
CA ALA A 22 10.18 8.14 6.16
C ALA A 22 10.78 7.98 4.76
N TYR A 23 10.68 6.80 4.17
CA TYR A 23 11.23 6.51 2.85
C TYR A 23 10.34 5.49 2.13
N PRO A 24 10.47 5.38 0.79
CA PRO A 24 9.64 4.45 0.02
C PRO A 24 9.85 3.00 0.46
N LEU A 25 8.78 2.22 0.39
CA LEU A 25 8.78 0.82 0.81
C LEU A 25 8.62 -0.09 -0.40
N THR A 26 9.28 -1.25 -0.35
CA THR A 26 9.01 -2.30 -1.33
C THR A 26 7.66 -2.95 -1.03
N ALA A 27 7.09 -3.64 -2.03
CA ALA A 27 5.84 -4.38 -1.81
C ALA A 27 5.99 -5.39 -0.67
N PHE A 28 7.16 -6.04 -0.58
CA PHE A 28 7.45 -7.01 0.48
C PHE A 28 7.42 -6.35 1.86
N GLN A 29 8.10 -5.20 1.99
CA GLN A 29 8.11 -4.45 3.26
C GLN A 29 6.71 -3.99 3.64
N LEU A 30 5.94 -3.54 2.67
CA LEU A 30 4.57 -3.10 2.92
C LEU A 30 3.69 -4.27 3.35
N ALA A 31 3.88 -5.44 2.75
CA ALA A 31 3.15 -6.64 3.14
C ALA A 31 3.42 -7.00 4.61
N ILE A 32 4.67 -6.92 5.03
CA ILE A 32 5.05 -7.19 6.41
C ILE A 32 4.40 -6.18 7.36
N ARG A 33 4.44 -4.90 7.02
CA ARG A 33 3.91 -3.85 7.88
C ARG A 33 2.38 -3.88 7.99
N THR A 34 1.70 -4.34 6.96
CA THR A 34 0.23 -4.40 6.94
C THR A 34 -0.32 -5.75 7.34
N HIS A 35 0.55 -6.76 7.47
CA HIS A 35 0.15 -8.15 7.72
C HIS A 35 -0.74 -8.71 6.62
N LEU A 36 -0.57 -8.21 5.40
CA LEU A 36 -1.28 -8.68 4.22
C LEU A 36 -0.37 -9.58 3.38
N SER A 37 -0.97 -10.42 2.54
CA SER A 37 -0.18 -11.24 1.62
C SER A 37 0.46 -10.37 0.55
N GLY A 38 1.61 -10.80 0.02
CA GLY A 38 2.30 -10.06 -1.03
C GLY A 38 1.46 -9.87 -2.28
N SER A 39 0.67 -10.87 -2.66
CA SER A 39 -0.19 -10.77 -3.84
C SER A 39 -1.31 -9.76 -3.64
N THR A 40 -1.89 -9.70 -2.43
CA THR A 40 -2.90 -8.70 -2.10
C THR A 40 -2.31 -7.29 -2.17
N VAL A 41 -1.12 -7.11 -1.60
CA VAL A 41 -0.43 -5.82 -1.61
C VAL A 41 -0.13 -5.37 -3.05
N LYS A 42 0.42 -6.26 -3.86
CA LYS A 42 0.73 -5.94 -5.26
C LYS A 42 -0.51 -5.55 -6.04
N LYS A 43 -1.60 -6.27 -5.83
CA LYS A 43 -2.87 -5.99 -6.51
C LYS A 43 -3.37 -4.59 -6.16
N HIS A 44 -3.39 -4.24 -4.89
CA HIS A 44 -3.84 -2.91 -4.46
C HIS A 44 -2.89 -1.81 -4.90
N LEU A 45 -1.58 -2.04 -4.84
CA LEU A 45 -0.60 -1.06 -5.29
C LEU A 45 -0.77 -0.75 -6.78
N SER A 46 -1.01 -1.79 -7.59
CA SER A 46 -1.24 -1.60 -9.02
C SER A 46 -2.46 -0.73 -9.27
N GLN A 47 -3.56 -0.98 -8.54
CA GLN A 47 -4.77 -0.18 -8.66
C GLN A 47 -4.55 1.26 -8.20
N LEU A 48 -3.86 1.47 -7.10
CA LEU A 48 -3.57 2.81 -6.60
C LEU A 48 -2.65 3.58 -7.55
N ARG A 49 -1.70 2.89 -8.17
CA ARG A 49 -0.83 3.50 -9.16
C ARG A 49 -1.63 3.99 -10.37
N GLN A 50 -2.58 3.19 -10.84
CA GLN A 50 -3.44 3.58 -11.95
C GLN A 50 -4.28 4.81 -11.63
N LYS A 51 -4.67 4.97 -10.38
CA LYS A 51 -5.42 6.14 -9.92
C LYS A 51 -4.54 7.34 -9.65
N GLY A 52 -3.22 7.20 -9.72
CA GLY A 52 -2.30 8.28 -9.46
C GLY A 52 -2.11 8.62 -7.98
N VAL A 53 -2.49 7.72 -7.09
CA VAL A 53 -2.39 7.92 -5.65
C VAL A 53 -1.01 7.58 -5.12
N VAL A 54 -0.36 6.58 -5.73
CA VAL A 54 0.98 6.15 -5.34
C VAL A 54 1.89 6.13 -6.56
N GLN A 55 3.18 6.15 -6.32
CA GLN A 55 4.19 6.04 -7.36
C GLN A 55 5.20 4.98 -6.98
N VAL A 56 5.90 4.45 -7.98
CA VAL A 56 6.93 3.44 -7.78
C VAL A 56 8.21 3.86 -8.49
N SER A 57 9.33 3.66 -7.82
CA SER A 57 10.66 3.91 -8.39
C SER A 57 11.61 2.89 -7.81
N ASN A 58 12.34 2.17 -8.66
CA ASN A 58 13.27 1.11 -8.25
C ASN A 58 12.58 0.08 -7.34
N SER A 59 11.37 -0.32 -7.70
CA SER A 59 10.55 -1.28 -6.96
C SER A 59 10.13 -0.80 -5.57
N ARG A 60 10.26 0.49 -5.27
CA ARG A 60 9.88 1.09 -4.01
C ARG A 60 8.70 2.03 -4.21
N TRP A 61 7.70 1.86 -3.37
CA TRP A 61 6.43 2.57 -3.47
C TRP A 61 6.33 3.69 -2.45
N SER A 62 5.70 4.78 -2.85
CA SER A 62 5.45 5.91 -1.96
C SER A 62 4.14 6.58 -2.38
N VAL A 63 3.55 7.34 -1.45
CA VAL A 63 2.37 8.13 -1.77
C VAL A 63 2.81 9.30 -2.65
N LYS A 64 2.05 9.52 -3.71
CA LYS A 64 2.35 10.61 -4.63
C LYS A 64 1.84 11.92 -4.04
N ASN A 65 2.75 12.84 -3.78
CA ASN A 65 2.39 14.16 -3.31
C ASN A 65 2.19 15.09 -4.49
N LEU A 66 1.06 15.79 -4.47
CA LEU A 66 0.74 16.78 -5.49
C LEU A 66 1.12 18.19 -5.04
#